data_9d0c59b3bc5b6b9801164b3735a4da70
#
_entry.id   9d0c59b3bc5b6b9801164b3735a4da70
#
_cell.length_a   1.000
_cell.length_b   1.000
_cell.length_c   1.000
_cell.angle_alpha   90.00
_cell.angle_beta   90.00
_cell.angle_gamma   90.00
#
_symmetry.space_group_name_H-M   'P 1'
#
loop_
_entity.id
_entity.type
_entity.pdbx_description
1 polymer ?
#
loop_
_entity_poly.entity_id
_entity_poly.type
_entity_poly.pdbx_seq_one_letter_code
_entity_poly.pdbx_strand_id
1 'polypeptide(L)'
;MKPFHVLLGGSILGALQISNAAAEPSADDLAKQLANPVAALISVPFQYNYDENIGPDDKGTRHTLNIQPVIPMSLSEDWNLISRTVLPVIDQTDIAPGSGNQTGTGDTVQSLFFSPKAPSESGWIWGVGAAMLLPTASEDLLGSDQWGLGPTAVALRQAGPWTYGALVNHVERVAGDRDKARVSSTFLQPFLVRAFPGGVSMALNTESTYDWKGREAGVPINLQLNKVTRIGDQMVQFGAGLRYWAESTENGPEGLGFRLTMVLLYPK
;
A
#
# COMPACT_ATOMS: atom_id res chain seq x y z
N MET A 1 -39.28 18.28 -78.27
CA MET A 1 -39.34 17.29 -77.20
C MET A 1 -38.11 17.53 -76.31
N LYS A 2 -38.30 18.03 -75.10
CA LYS A 2 -37.25 18.34 -74.14
C LYS A 2 -37.13 17.14 -73.16
N PRO A 3 -35.90 16.65 -72.78
CA PRO A 3 -35.76 15.67 -71.71
C PRO A 3 -35.70 16.36 -70.36
N PHE A 4 -36.39 15.75 -69.42
CA PHE A 4 -36.45 16.08 -67.99
C PHE A 4 -35.16 15.62 -67.29
N HIS A 5 -34.53 16.52 -66.60
CA HIS A 5 -33.42 16.16 -65.67
C HIS A 5 -34.00 16.04 -64.28
N VAL A 6 -33.87 14.83 -63.69
CA VAL A 6 -34.17 14.55 -62.30
C VAL A 6 -32.86 14.72 -61.48
N LEU A 7 -32.80 15.72 -60.57
CA LEU A 7 -31.77 15.91 -59.61
C LEU A 7 -32.12 15.06 -58.39
N LEU A 8 -31.33 13.99 -58.13
CA LEU A 8 -31.33 13.27 -56.85
C LEU A 8 -30.46 14.03 -55.88
N GLY A 9 -31.07 14.69 -54.89
CA GLY A 9 -30.38 15.23 -53.71
C GLY A 9 -30.06 14.13 -52.71
N GLY A 10 -28.79 13.76 -52.60
CA GLY A 10 -28.30 12.86 -51.56
C GLY A 10 -28.01 13.62 -50.25
N SER A 11 -28.88 13.43 -49.25
CA SER A 11 -28.61 13.92 -47.87
C SER A 11 -27.63 13.00 -47.20
N ILE A 12 -26.40 13.48 -47.00
CA ILE A 12 -25.40 12.82 -46.17
C ILE A 12 -25.72 13.17 -44.71
N LEU A 13 -26.38 12.26 -43.97
CA LEU A 13 -26.45 12.33 -42.52
C LEU A 13 -25.08 11.93 -41.95
N GLY A 14 -24.27 12.91 -41.58
CA GLY A 14 -23.07 12.69 -40.78
C GLY A 14 -23.47 12.24 -39.37
N ALA A 15 -23.30 10.96 -39.06
CA ALA A 15 -23.41 10.48 -37.71
C ALA A 15 -22.21 11.02 -36.89
N LEU A 16 -22.48 12.03 -36.04
CA LEU A 16 -21.54 12.44 -35.00
C LEU A 16 -21.40 11.28 -34.01
N GLN A 17 -20.30 10.55 -34.12
CA GLN A 17 -19.88 9.63 -33.07
C GLN A 17 -19.43 10.48 -31.88
N ILE A 18 -20.28 10.64 -30.86
CA ILE A 18 -19.90 11.17 -29.57
C ILE A 18 -19.06 10.06 -28.89
N SER A 19 -17.77 10.15 -29.04
CA SER A 19 -16.86 9.36 -28.19
C SER A 19 -17.08 9.82 -26.76
N ASN A 20 -17.73 8.99 -25.93
CA ASN A 20 -17.72 9.13 -24.49
C ASN A 20 -16.29 8.85 -24.00
N ALA A 21 -15.42 9.83 -24.09
CA ALA A 21 -14.18 9.82 -23.33
C ALA A 21 -14.60 9.86 -21.85
N ALA A 22 -14.41 8.76 -21.14
CA ALA A 22 -14.57 8.78 -19.69
C ALA A 22 -13.68 9.90 -19.14
N ALA A 23 -14.26 10.82 -18.36
CA ALA A 23 -13.49 11.91 -17.77
C ALA A 23 -12.38 11.33 -16.90
N GLU A 24 -11.17 11.82 -17.06
CA GLU A 24 -10.06 11.40 -16.19
C GLU A 24 -10.42 11.64 -14.70
N PRO A 25 -10.09 10.69 -13.80
CA PRO A 25 -10.37 10.86 -12.38
C PRO A 25 -9.73 12.13 -11.84
N SER A 26 -10.48 12.88 -11.04
CA SER A 26 -9.96 14.08 -10.38
C SER A 26 -8.92 13.73 -9.32
N ALA A 27 -8.12 14.72 -8.89
CA ALA A 27 -7.17 14.54 -7.78
C ALA A 27 -7.88 14.13 -6.47
N ASP A 28 -9.11 14.62 -6.26
CA ASP A 28 -9.94 14.25 -5.10
C ASP A 28 -10.40 12.79 -5.17
N ASP A 29 -10.82 12.31 -6.34
CA ASP A 29 -11.20 10.92 -6.55
C ASP A 29 -10.01 9.98 -6.36
N LEU A 30 -8.84 10.34 -6.87
CA LEU A 30 -7.62 9.55 -6.71
C LEU A 30 -7.15 9.53 -5.25
N ALA A 31 -7.22 10.65 -4.52
CA ALA A 31 -6.91 10.69 -3.09
C ALA A 31 -7.85 9.77 -2.29
N LYS A 32 -9.12 9.71 -2.66
CA LYS A 32 -10.11 8.81 -2.05
C LYS A 32 -9.85 7.34 -2.42
N GLN A 33 -9.49 7.05 -3.67
CA GLN A 33 -9.13 5.70 -4.10
C GLN A 33 -7.88 5.18 -3.39
N LEU A 34 -6.85 6.03 -3.21
CA LEU A 34 -5.62 5.67 -2.51
C LEU A 34 -5.83 5.32 -1.02
N ALA A 35 -6.88 5.85 -0.41
CA ALA A 35 -7.25 5.48 0.95
C ALA A 35 -7.87 4.07 1.06
N ASN A 36 -8.11 3.39 -0.08
CA ASN A 36 -8.67 2.04 -0.16
C ASN A 36 -7.59 1.04 -0.62
N PRO A 37 -7.06 0.16 0.25
CA PRO A 37 -6.01 -0.80 -0.09
C PRO A 37 -6.41 -1.85 -1.16
N VAL A 38 -7.70 -1.99 -1.45
CA VAL A 38 -8.24 -2.91 -2.47
C VAL A 38 -8.96 -2.17 -3.61
N ALA A 39 -8.60 -0.91 -3.83
CA ALA A 39 -9.13 -0.14 -4.95
C ALA A 39 -8.73 -0.74 -6.31
N ALA A 40 -9.56 -0.51 -7.34
CA ALA A 40 -9.26 -0.88 -8.71
C ALA A 40 -8.28 0.12 -9.39
N LEU A 41 -7.30 0.60 -8.67
CA LEU A 41 -6.29 1.56 -9.09
C LEU A 41 -4.91 0.92 -9.04
N ILE A 42 -4.18 0.92 -10.17
CA ILE A 42 -2.77 0.55 -10.16
C ILE A 42 -2.00 1.69 -9.51
N SER A 43 -1.25 1.37 -8.46
CA SER A 43 -0.40 2.34 -7.76
C SER A 43 0.94 1.72 -7.39
N VAL A 44 1.98 2.53 -7.37
CA VAL A 44 3.31 2.14 -6.93
C VAL A 44 3.79 3.11 -5.86
N PRO A 45 3.48 2.86 -4.58
CA PRO A 45 4.01 3.61 -3.45
C PRO A 45 5.51 3.34 -3.23
N PHE A 46 6.24 4.42 -3.04
CA PHE A 46 7.58 4.48 -2.48
C PHE A 46 7.45 5.15 -1.12
N GLN A 47 7.59 4.37 -0.04
CA GLN A 47 7.41 4.83 1.32
C GLN A 47 8.73 4.75 2.07
N TYR A 48 9.33 5.88 2.33
CA TYR A 48 10.54 6.00 3.12
C TYR A 48 10.20 6.25 4.59
N ASN A 49 10.83 5.50 5.49
CA ASN A 49 10.77 5.67 6.94
C ASN A 49 12.18 5.86 7.48
N TYR A 50 12.32 6.76 8.43
CA TYR A 50 13.48 6.91 9.28
C TYR A 50 13.08 6.56 10.71
N ASP A 51 13.82 5.64 11.30
CA ASP A 51 13.66 5.20 12.68
C ASP A 51 15.03 5.26 13.39
N GLU A 52 15.04 5.62 14.67
CA GLU A 52 16.24 5.79 15.50
C GLU A 52 16.08 5.11 16.85
N ASN A 53 17.11 5.21 17.70
CA ASN A 53 17.18 4.62 19.03
C ASN A 53 16.99 3.10 18.98
N ILE A 54 17.71 2.42 18.08
CA ILE A 54 17.65 0.98 17.88
C ILE A 54 18.86 0.33 18.58
N GLY A 55 18.64 -0.89 19.09
CA GLY A 55 19.68 -1.68 19.72
C GLY A 55 19.85 -1.41 21.21
N PRO A 56 20.67 -2.20 21.92
CA PRO A 56 20.78 -2.16 23.38
C PRO A 56 21.39 -0.86 23.93
N ASP A 57 22.04 -0.07 23.08
CA ASP A 57 22.66 1.21 23.44
C ASP A 57 21.86 2.42 22.90
N ASP A 58 20.72 2.22 22.25
CA ASP A 58 19.86 3.24 21.63
C ASP A 58 20.59 4.13 20.59
N LYS A 59 21.64 3.58 19.94
CA LYS A 59 22.45 4.32 18.96
C LYS A 59 22.15 3.97 17.53
N GLY A 60 21.46 2.85 17.31
CA GLY A 60 21.16 2.36 15.99
C GLY A 60 20.15 3.23 15.26
N THR A 61 20.33 3.31 13.94
CA THR A 61 19.42 4.00 13.02
C THR A 61 19.02 3.09 11.88
N ARG A 62 17.82 3.29 11.34
CA ARG A 62 17.33 2.54 10.18
C ARG A 62 16.58 3.44 9.22
N HIS A 63 17.00 3.38 7.97
CA HIS A 63 16.33 3.95 6.81
C HIS A 63 15.66 2.80 6.04
N THR A 64 14.35 2.85 5.86
CA THR A 64 13.62 1.82 5.11
C THR A 64 12.85 2.45 3.97
N LEU A 65 13.14 2.07 2.73
CA LEU A 65 12.33 2.39 1.56
C LEU A 65 11.49 1.17 1.20
N ASN A 66 10.19 1.22 1.49
CA ASN A 66 9.25 0.19 1.04
C ASN A 66 8.75 0.52 -0.38
N ILE A 67 8.98 -0.37 -1.33
CA ILE A 67 8.40 -0.33 -2.67
C ILE A 67 7.17 -1.22 -2.65
N GLN A 68 5.97 -0.63 -2.88
CA GLN A 68 4.69 -1.30 -2.57
C GLN A 68 3.72 -1.31 -3.75
N PRO A 69 4.03 -1.97 -4.90
CA PRO A 69 3.09 -2.03 -6.01
C PRO A 69 1.78 -2.71 -5.61
N VAL A 70 0.67 -2.07 -6.00
CA VAL A 70 -0.70 -2.61 -5.86
C VAL A 70 -1.28 -2.72 -7.27
N ILE A 71 -1.62 -3.95 -7.67
CA ILE A 71 -2.07 -4.28 -9.02
C ILE A 71 -3.41 -5.01 -8.95
N PRO A 72 -4.52 -4.34 -9.27
CA PRO A 72 -5.83 -4.96 -9.38
C PRO A 72 -5.97 -5.70 -10.72
N MET A 73 -6.40 -6.95 -10.65
CA MET A 73 -6.71 -7.82 -11.78
C MET A 73 -8.19 -8.19 -11.73
N SER A 74 -8.92 -7.99 -12.81
CA SER A 74 -10.32 -8.41 -12.89
C SER A 74 -10.40 -9.92 -13.07
N LEU A 75 -11.06 -10.64 -12.16
CA LEU A 75 -11.28 -12.08 -12.24
C LEU A 75 -12.62 -12.43 -12.90
N SER A 76 -13.65 -11.64 -12.62
CA SER A 76 -15.00 -11.81 -13.18
C SER A 76 -15.69 -10.45 -13.27
N GLU A 77 -16.98 -10.43 -13.60
CA GLU A 77 -17.79 -9.20 -13.55
C GLU A 77 -17.87 -8.62 -12.14
N ASP A 78 -17.88 -9.47 -11.12
CA ASP A 78 -18.11 -9.09 -9.72
C ASP A 78 -16.86 -9.07 -8.85
N TRP A 79 -15.75 -9.69 -9.27
CA TRP A 79 -14.58 -9.92 -8.43
C TRP A 79 -13.27 -9.41 -9.02
N ASN A 80 -12.44 -8.84 -8.16
CA ASN A 80 -11.04 -8.53 -8.41
C ASN A 80 -10.12 -9.43 -7.58
N LEU A 81 -8.94 -9.73 -8.13
CA LEU A 81 -7.76 -10.17 -7.38
C LEU A 81 -6.82 -8.96 -7.26
N ILE A 82 -6.50 -8.57 -6.03
CA ILE A 82 -5.56 -7.47 -5.76
C ILE A 82 -4.24 -8.07 -5.31
N SER A 83 -3.19 -7.85 -6.10
CA SER A 83 -1.82 -8.19 -5.73
C SER A 83 -1.17 -6.98 -5.06
N ARG A 84 -0.70 -7.14 -3.83
CA ARG A 84 0.05 -6.13 -3.08
C ARG A 84 1.38 -6.72 -2.63
N THR A 85 2.46 -6.14 -3.11
CA THR A 85 3.82 -6.47 -2.72
C THR A 85 4.34 -5.41 -1.75
N VAL A 86 5.15 -5.79 -0.78
CA VAL A 86 5.95 -4.88 0.05
C VAL A 86 7.38 -5.38 0.00
N LEU A 87 8.24 -4.69 -0.75
CA LEU A 87 9.66 -4.96 -0.84
C LEU A 87 10.41 -3.86 -0.07
N PRO A 88 11.02 -4.17 1.08
CA PRO A 88 11.83 -3.21 1.80
C PRO A 88 13.28 -3.17 1.24
N VAL A 89 13.79 -1.97 1.04
CA VAL A 89 15.21 -1.67 0.88
C VAL A 89 15.66 -0.96 2.15
N ILE A 90 16.65 -1.50 2.82
CA ILE A 90 17.03 -1.12 4.17
C ILE A 90 18.49 -0.65 4.17
N ASP A 91 18.75 0.43 4.87
CA ASP A 91 20.08 0.87 5.25
C ASP A 91 20.05 1.13 6.76
N GLN A 92 20.83 0.36 7.51
CA GLN A 92 20.84 0.42 8.98
C GLN A 92 22.23 0.37 9.54
N THR A 93 22.41 1.03 10.69
CA THR A 93 23.69 1.17 11.34
C THR A 93 23.55 0.90 12.83
N ASP A 94 24.50 0.16 13.43
CA ASP A 94 24.65 -0.07 14.87
C ASP A 94 23.38 -0.61 15.57
N ILE A 95 22.59 -1.44 14.87
CA ILE A 95 21.37 -2.04 15.42
C ILE A 95 21.61 -3.14 16.45
N ALA A 96 22.83 -3.66 16.50
CA ALA A 96 23.29 -4.67 17.47
C ALA A 96 24.78 -4.46 17.75
N PRO A 97 25.30 -4.92 18.90
CA PRO A 97 26.71 -4.76 19.25
C PRO A 97 27.65 -5.34 18.18
N GLY A 98 28.46 -4.46 17.57
CA GLY A 98 29.43 -4.84 16.54
C GLY A 98 28.84 -5.17 15.17
N SER A 99 27.54 -4.89 14.94
CA SER A 99 26.90 -5.16 13.64
C SER A 99 27.39 -4.25 12.52
N GLY A 100 27.83 -3.02 12.84
CA GLY A 100 28.21 -2.03 11.82
C GLY A 100 27.02 -1.65 10.91
N ASN A 101 27.32 -1.48 9.62
CA ASN A 101 26.33 -1.09 8.63
C ASN A 101 25.86 -2.29 7.81
N GLN A 102 24.55 -2.38 7.55
CA GLN A 102 23.96 -3.31 6.58
C GLN A 102 23.11 -2.51 5.59
N THR A 103 23.29 -2.77 4.28
CA THR A 103 22.51 -2.14 3.23
C THR A 103 22.07 -3.18 2.22
N GLY A 104 20.75 -3.30 2.00
CA GLY A 104 20.24 -4.27 1.06
C GLY A 104 18.73 -4.40 1.05
N THR A 105 18.21 -5.49 0.47
CA THR A 105 16.80 -5.83 0.53
C THR A 105 16.48 -6.59 1.81
N GLY A 106 15.30 -6.38 2.36
CA GLY A 106 14.72 -7.23 3.38
C GLY A 106 13.80 -8.31 2.80
N ASP A 107 13.13 -9.05 3.66
CA ASP A 107 12.15 -10.04 3.25
C ASP A 107 10.90 -9.38 2.65
N THR A 108 10.46 -9.87 1.50
CA THR A 108 9.29 -9.36 0.78
C THR A 108 8.01 -9.98 1.32
N VAL A 109 7.01 -9.13 1.57
CA VAL A 109 5.65 -9.60 1.84
C VAL A 109 4.79 -9.46 0.59
N GLN A 110 4.23 -10.57 0.12
CA GLN A 110 3.28 -10.62 -0.99
C GLN A 110 1.90 -10.98 -0.46
N SER A 111 0.91 -10.11 -0.70
CA SER A 111 -0.49 -10.37 -0.35
C SER A 111 -1.36 -10.45 -1.59
N LEU A 112 -2.29 -11.39 -1.60
CA LEU A 112 -3.30 -11.56 -2.63
C LEU A 112 -4.67 -11.46 -1.98
N PHE A 113 -5.49 -10.48 -2.39
CA PHE A 113 -6.84 -10.29 -1.86
C PHE A 113 -7.88 -10.58 -2.95
N PHE A 114 -8.83 -11.45 -2.67
CA PHE A 114 -10.08 -11.55 -3.40
C PHE A 114 -11.04 -10.51 -2.83
N SER A 115 -11.49 -9.57 -3.66
CA SER A 115 -12.34 -8.45 -3.25
C SER A 115 -13.50 -8.27 -4.22
N PRO A 116 -14.75 -8.13 -3.75
CA PRO A 116 -15.86 -7.72 -4.59
C PRO A 116 -15.61 -6.35 -5.22
N LYS A 117 -16.04 -6.15 -6.47
CA LYS A 117 -15.94 -4.86 -7.17
C LYS A 117 -16.86 -3.80 -6.59
N ALA A 118 -18.02 -4.22 -6.10
CA ALA A 118 -18.99 -3.34 -5.46
C ALA A 118 -18.93 -3.48 -3.93
N PRO A 119 -19.13 -2.38 -3.19
CA PRO A 119 -19.33 -2.45 -1.76
C PRO A 119 -20.56 -3.32 -1.40
N SER A 120 -20.57 -3.87 -0.18
CA SER A 120 -21.76 -4.53 0.36
C SER A 120 -22.94 -3.57 0.47
N GLU A 121 -24.16 -4.09 0.69
CA GLU A 121 -25.37 -3.27 0.92
C GLU A 121 -25.22 -2.28 2.08
N SER A 122 -24.43 -2.62 3.09
CA SER A 122 -24.11 -1.73 4.23
C SER A 122 -22.94 -0.78 3.95
N GLY A 123 -22.40 -0.76 2.72
CA GLY A 123 -21.35 0.16 2.27
C GLY A 123 -19.93 -0.25 2.69
N TRP A 124 -19.72 -1.48 3.15
CA TRP A 124 -18.38 -2.00 3.42
C TRP A 124 -17.70 -2.50 2.15
N ILE A 125 -16.44 -2.11 1.99
CA ILE A 125 -15.49 -2.64 1.03
C ILE A 125 -14.59 -3.60 1.79
N TRP A 126 -14.35 -4.79 1.23
CA TRP A 126 -13.57 -5.81 1.91
C TRP A 126 -12.81 -6.70 0.94
N GLY A 127 -11.82 -7.38 1.44
CA GLY A 127 -11.07 -8.39 0.72
C GLY A 127 -10.45 -9.39 1.68
N VAL A 128 -10.36 -10.64 1.25
CA VAL A 128 -9.73 -11.73 2.00
C VAL A 128 -8.79 -12.51 1.10
N GLY A 129 -7.78 -13.14 1.67
CA GLY A 129 -6.86 -13.91 0.87
C GLY A 129 -5.67 -14.46 1.65
N ALA A 130 -4.52 -14.52 0.98
CA ALA A 130 -3.27 -15.05 1.54
C ALA A 130 -2.17 -13.99 1.57
N ALA A 131 -1.36 -14.03 2.63
CA ALA A 131 -0.09 -13.31 2.74
C ALA A 131 1.06 -14.31 2.77
N MET A 132 2.11 -14.01 2.04
CA MET A 132 3.33 -14.81 1.92
C MET A 132 4.52 -13.94 2.32
N LEU A 133 5.39 -14.48 3.17
CA LEU A 133 6.73 -13.95 3.41
C LEU A 133 7.71 -14.68 2.51
N LEU A 134 8.48 -13.93 1.76
CA LEU A 134 9.47 -14.45 0.82
C LEU A 134 10.86 -14.07 1.34
N PRO A 135 11.80 -15.03 1.49
CA PRO A 135 13.16 -14.76 1.97
C PRO A 135 13.99 -14.10 0.88
N THR A 136 13.78 -12.80 0.68
CA THR A 136 14.45 -11.99 -0.34
C THR A 136 15.51 -11.05 0.25
N ALA A 137 15.76 -11.17 1.55
CA ALA A 137 16.81 -10.41 2.21
C ALA A 137 18.17 -10.71 1.60
N SER A 138 18.98 -9.68 1.41
CA SER A 138 20.33 -9.80 0.82
C SER A 138 21.42 -10.06 1.85
N GLU A 139 21.11 -9.86 3.15
CA GLU A 139 22.02 -10.07 4.26
C GLU A 139 21.27 -10.64 5.48
N ASP A 140 21.99 -11.39 6.34
CA ASP A 140 21.41 -12.11 7.47
C ASP A 140 20.64 -11.23 8.48
N LEU A 141 21.10 -10.00 8.71
CA LEU A 141 20.46 -9.06 9.64
C LEU A 141 19.31 -8.28 9.01
N LEU A 142 19.02 -8.48 7.71
CA LEU A 142 17.93 -7.83 6.99
C LEU A 142 16.72 -8.73 6.80
N GLY A 143 16.79 -10.02 7.14
CA GLY A 143 15.69 -10.96 6.95
C GLY A 143 15.75 -12.21 7.80
N SER A 144 14.73 -13.02 7.63
CA SER A 144 14.49 -14.24 8.42
C SER A 144 15.04 -15.51 7.76
N ASP A 145 15.35 -15.49 6.46
CA ASP A 145 15.66 -16.67 5.61
C ASP A 145 14.56 -17.76 5.67
N GLN A 146 13.33 -17.34 5.92
CA GLN A 146 12.19 -18.23 6.09
C GLN A 146 11.06 -17.86 5.12
N TRP A 147 10.44 -18.89 4.57
CA TRP A 147 9.16 -18.78 3.87
C TRP A 147 8.03 -18.78 4.88
N GLY A 148 7.15 -17.81 4.77
CA GLY A 148 5.95 -17.74 5.59
C GLY A 148 4.68 -17.74 4.74
N LEU A 149 3.59 -18.22 5.31
CA LEU A 149 2.27 -18.24 4.69
C LEU A 149 1.19 -18.06 5.75
N GLY A 150 0.13 -17.36 5.41
CA GLY A 150 -1.04 -17.27 6.27
C GLY A 150 -2.15 -16.41 5.67
N PRO A 151 -3.24 -16.20 6.41
CA PRO A 151 -4.39 -15.43 5.96
C PRO A 151 -4.13 -13.93 5.96
N THR A 152 -4.80 -13.23 5.06
CA THR A 152 -4.91 -11.77 5.07
C THR A 152 -6.35 -11.34 4.86
N ALA A 153 -6.73 -10.22 5.48
CA ALA A 153 -8.04 -9.61 5.32
C ALA A 153 -7.95 -8.09 5.42
N VAL A 154 -8.86 -7.41 4.73
CA VAL A 154 -9.07 -5.98 4.85
C VAL A 154 -10.54 -5.67 4.84
N ALA A 155 -10.97 -4.71 5.66
CA ALA A 155 -12.32 -4.16 5.63
C ALA A 155 -12.26 -2.66 5.89
N LEU A 156 -13.02 -1.90 5.11
CA LEU A 156 -13.08 -0.44 5.23
C LEU A 156 -14.43 0.11 4.81
N ARG A 157 -14.68 1.34 5.21
CA ARG A 157 -15.83 2.12 4.78
C ARG A 157 -15.40 3.50 4.34
N GLN A 158 -16.06 4.01 3.28
CA GLN A 158 -15.91 5.38 2.80
C GLN A 158 -17.21 6.14 3.05
N ALA A 159 -17.18 7.14 3.94
CA ALA A 159 -18.35 7.90 4.37
C ALA A 159 -18.05 9.41 4.25
N GLY A 160 -18.59 10.05 3.21
CA GLY A 160 -18.29 11.45 2.90
C GLY A 160 -16.78 11.64 2.68
N PRO A 161 -16.13 12.56 3.43
CA PRO A 161 -14.69 12.80 3.32
C PRO A 161 -13.82 11.77 4.07
N TRP A 162 -14.43 10.85 4.81
CA TRP A 162 -13.74 9.91 5.67
C TRP A 162 -13.61 8.53 5.03
N THR A 163 -12.43 7.94 5.16
CA THR A 163 -12.17 6.51 4.92
C THR A 163 -11.57 5.92 6.19
N TYR A 164 -12.14 4.84 6.69
CA TYR A 164 -11.65 4.14 7.87
C TYR A 164 -11.80 2.64 7.73
N GLY A 165 -10.89 1.92 8.34
CA GLY A 165 -10.86 0.47 8.23
C GLY A 165 -9.64 -0.13 8.89
N ALA A 166 -9.42 -1.41 8.63
CA ALA A 166 -8.24 -2.13 9.06
C ALA A 166 -7.84 -3.20 8.05
N LEU A 167 -6.53 -3.42 7.95
CA LEU A 167 -5.92 -4.55 7.27
C LEU A 167 -5.22 -5.41 8.33
N VAL A 168 -5.36 -6.71 8.21
CA VAL A 168 -4.69 -7.68 9.07
C VAL A 168 -4.11 -8.79 8.22
N ASN A 169 -2.93 -9.27 8.58
CA ASN A 169 -2.41 -10.55 8.11
C ASN A 169 -1.69 -11.28 9.24
N HIS A 170 -1.64 -12.58 9.12
CA HIS A 170 -0.82 -13.44 9.96
C HIS A 170 0.06 -14.30 9.07
N VAL A 171 1.34 -14.42 9.44
CA VAL A 171 2.31 -15.21 8.69
C VAL A 171 3.00 -16.16 9.66
N GLU A 172 2.95 -17.44 9.31
CA GLU A 172 3.61 -18.54 10.03
C GLU A 172 4.65 -19.18 9.13
N ARG A 173 5.84 -19.51 9.64
CA ARG A 173 6.88 -20.19 8.89
C ARG A 173 6.41 -21.55 8.35
N VAL A 174 6.58 -21.77 7.05
CA VAL A 174 6.29 -23.04 6.35
C VAL A 174 7.56 -23.75 5.89
N ALA A 175 8.65 -23.02 5.61
CA ALA A 175 9.95 -23.56 5.17
C ALA A 175 11.09 -22.58 5.49
N GLY A 176 12.33 -22.94 5.17
CA GLY A 176 13.51 -22.10 5.32
C GLY A 176 14.34 -22.43 6.55
N ASP A 177 15.20 -21.49 6.96
CA ASP A 177 16.16 -21.68 8.02
C ASP A 177 15.49 -22.05 9.35
N ARG A 178 16.06 -23.04 10.03
CA ARG A 178 15.58 -23.55 11.33
C ARG A 178 16.44 -23.11 12.50
N ASP A 179 17.60 -22.57 12.24
CA ASP A 179 18.54 -22.07 13.25
C ASP A 179 18.19 -20.63 13.65
N LYS A 180 17.51 -19.88 12.78
CA LYS A 180 16.92 -18.58 13.10
C LYS A 180 15.59 -18.71 13.86
N ALA A 181 15.24 -17.67 14.63
CA ALA A 181 13.97 -17.58 15.33
C ALA A 181 12.78 -17.82 14.36
N ARG A 182 11.85 -18.70 14.76
CA ARG A 182 10.71 -19.07 13.91
C ARG A 182 9.79 -17.89 13.69
N VAL A 183 9.55 -17.53 12.44
CA VAL A 183 8.56 -16.52 12.08
C VAL A 183 7.15 -17.00 12.46
N SER A 184 6.47 -16.23 13.29
CA SER A 184 5.06 -16.33 13.62
C SER A 184 4.59 -14.92 14.00
N SER A 185 4.10 -14.15 13.03
CA SER A 185 3.84 -12.72 13.20
C SER A 185 2.47 -12.33 12.69
N THR A 186 1.79 -11.47 13.45
CA THR A 186 0.56 -10.81 13.04
C THR A 186 0.84 -9.34 12.76
N PHE A 187 0.49 -8.87 11.58
CA PHE A 187 0.47 -7.46 11.22
C PHE A 187 -0.96 -6.94 11.29
N LEU A 188 -1.16 -5.79 11.93
CA LEU A 188 -2.45 -5.11 12.05
C LEU A 188 -2.28 -3.62 11.71
N GLN A 189 -3.04 -3.16 10.73
CA GLN A 189 -3.02 -1.78 10.26
C GLN A 189 -4.43 -1.17 10.27
N PRO A 190 -4.95 -0.69 11.42
CA PRO A 190 -6.08 0.21 11.45
C PRO A 190 -5.69 1.56 10.86
N PHE A 191 -6.61 2.18 10.13
CA PHE A 191 -6.38 3.47 9.49
C PHE A 191 -7.61 4.35 9.47
N LEU A 192 -7.38 5.66 9.53
CA LEU A 192 -8.36 6.72 9.39
C LEU A 192 -7.80 7.78 8.46
N VAL A 193 -8.49 8.05 7.36
CA VAL A 193 -8.09 9.06 6.38
C VAL A 193 -9.21 10.07 6.22
N ARG A 194 -8.87 11.36 6.23
CA ARG A 194 -9.77 12.45 5.89
C ARG A 194 -9.30 13.12 4.60
N ALA A 195 -10.17 13.11 3.60
CA ALA A 195 -9.97 13.85 2.36
C ALA A 195 -10.42 15.32 2.51
N PHE A 196 -9.68 16.22 1.89
CA PHE A 196 -9.96 17.65 1.77
C PHE A 196 -10.00 18.02 0.29
N PRO A 197 -10.64 19.13 -0.09
CA PRO A 197 -10.66 19.59 -1.47
C PRO A 197 -9.27 19.77 -2.07
N GLY A 198 -9.16 19.54 -3.38
CA GLY A 198 -7.93 19.73 -4.14
C GLY A 198 -6.93 18.59 -4.00
N GLY A 199 -7.36 17.35 -3.74
CA GLY A 199 -6.48 16.17 -3.69
C GLY A 199 -5.62 16.08 -2.42
N VAL A 200 -5.97 16.81 -1.37
CA VAL A 200 -5.29 16.76 -0.09
C VAL A 200 -5.93 15.68 0.80
N SER A 201 -5.14 14.96 1.57
CA SER A 201 -5.65 14.07 2.62
C SER A 201 -4.74 14.05 3.84
N MET A 202 -5.33 13.78 5.00
CA MET A 202 -4.62 13.49 6.24
C MET A 202 -4.91 12.05 6.63
N ALA A 203 -3.87 11.29 6.88
CA ALA A 203 -3.94 9.89 7.25
C ALA A 203 -3.34 9.65 8.63
N LEU A 204 -4.06 8.94 9.47
CA LEU A 204 -3.61 8.39 10.73
C LEU A 204 -3.69 6.88 10.63
N ASN A 205 -2.60 6.18 10.92
CA ASN A 205 -2.59 4.72 10.98
C ASN A 205 -1.58 4.21 11.99
N THR A 206 -1.68 2.93 12.33
CA THR A 206 -0.59 2.17 12.88
C THR A 206 -0.25 1.02 11.93
N GLU A 207 1.00 0.57 11.94
CA GLU A 207 1.49 -0.61 11.22
C GLU A 207 2.07 -1.56 12.27
N SER A 208 1.17 -1.99 13.17
CA SER A 208 1.56 -2.79 14.35
C SER A 208 1.91 -4.21 13.96
N THR A 209 2.94 -4.73 14.56
CA THR A 209 3.35 -6.13 14.46
C THR A 209 3.35 -6.78 15.83
N TYR A 210 2.95 -8.05 15.89
CA TYR A 210 3.07 -8.87 17.09
C TYR A 210 3.80 -10.16 16.74
N ASP A 211 4.97 -10.36 17.32
CA ASP A 211 5.71 -11.62 17.24
C ASP A 211 5.22 -12.58 18.33
N TRP A 212 4.62 -13.70 17.89
CA TRP A 212 4.08 -14.70 18.79
C TRP A 212 5.15 -15.58 19.44
N LYS A 213 6.36 -15.60 18.90
CA LYS A 213 7.48 -16.38 19.48
C LYS A 213 8.27 -15.56 20.48
N GLY A 214 8.62 -14.33 20.12
CA GLY A 214 9.23 -13.36 21.03
C GLY A 214 8.23 -12.84 22.07
N ARG A 215 6.92 -12.87 21.79
CA ARG A 215 5.86 -12.23 22.60
C ARG A 215 6.04 -10.73 22.70
N GLU A 216 6.42 -10.12 21.62
CA GLU A 216 6.75 -8.71 21.52
C GLU A 216 5.84 -8.00 20.54
N ALA A 217 5.55 -6.74 20.81
CA ALA A 217 4.77 -5.87 19.93
C ALA A 217 5.62 -4.69 19.46
N GLY A 218 5.47 -4.34 18.19
CA GLY A 218 5.92 -3.07 17.65
C GLY A 218 4.72 -2.25 17.18
N VAL A 219 4.51 -1.06 17.76
CA VAL A 219 3.31 -0.24 17.52
C VAL A 219 3.70 1.18 17.11
N PRO A 220 4.05 1.40 15.83
CA PRO A 220 4.28 2.74 15.30
C PRO A 220 2.94 3.44 15.00
N ILE A 221 2.77 4.66 15.47
CA ILE A 221 1.66 5.55 15.13
C ILE A 221 2.16 6.53 14.07
N ASN A 222 1.49 6.58 12.92
CA ASN A 222 1.87 7.42 11.80
C ASN A 222 0.78 8.47 11.53
N LEU A 223 1.17 9.74 11.50
CA LEU A 223 0.32 10.86 11.07
C LEU A 223 0.95 11.50 9.84
N GLN A 224 0.22 11.54 8.72
CA GLN A 224 0.74 11.95 7.43
C GLN A 224 -0.21 12.91 6.71
N LEU A 225 0.34 13.94 6.08
CA LEU A 225 -0.35 14.80 5.12
C LEU A 225 0.07 14.39 3.70
N ASN A 226 -0.91 14.27 2.82
CA ASN A 226 -0.70 13.85 1.44
C ASN A 226 -1.34 14.85 0.47
N LYS A 227 -0.78 14.93 -0.74
CA LYS A 227 -1.27 15.74 -1.85
C LYS A 227 -1.14 14.97 -3.14
N VAL A 228 -2.28 14.73 -3.80
CA VAL A 228 -2.30 14.27 -5.20
C VAL A 228 -2.13 15.46 -6.12
N THR A 229 -1.25 15.34 -7.08
CA THR A 229 -0.96 16.35 -8.10
C THR A 229 -0.59 15.68 -9.42
N ARG A 230 -0.44 16.47 -10.48
CA ARG A 230 0.02 16.00 -11.79
C ARG A 230 1.41 16.57 -12.09
N ILE A 231 2.31 15.73 -12.58
CA ILE A 231 3.63 16.12 -13.08
C ILE A 231 3.73 15.64 -14.52
N GLY A 232 3.67 16.55 -15.47
CA GLY A 232 3.48 16.17 -16.88
C GLY A 232 2.16 15.42 -17.04
N ASP A 233 2.22 14.22 -17.62
CA ASP A 233 1.05 13.34 -17.80
C ASP A 233 0.85 12.35 -16.63
N GLN A 234 1.78 12.33 -15.66
CA GLN A 234 1.76 11.39 -14.56
C GLN A 234 1.02 11.95 -13.34
N MET A 235 0.01 11.24 -12.85
CA MET A 235 -0.61 11.49 -11.55
C MET A 235 0.28 10.93 -10.43
N VAL A 236 0.60 11.78 -9.46
CA VAL A 236 1.51 11.45 -8.34
C VAL A 236 0.92 11.95 -7.04
N GLN A 237 1.03 11.15 -5.96
CA GLN A 237 0.81 11.65 -4.60
C GLN A 237 2.16 11.83 -3.91
N PHE A 238 2.34 12.95 -3.24
CA PHE A 238 3.41 13.16 -2.27
C PHE A 238 2.82 13.21 -0.87
N GLY A 239 3.57 12.68 0.10
CA GLY A 239 3.19 12.68 1.50
C GLY A 239 4.39 12.90 2.40
N ALA A 240 4.15 13.56 3.53
CA ALA A 240 5.12 13.70 4.61
C ALA A 240 4.42 13.57 5.96
N GLY A 241 5.07 12.96 6.92
CA GLY A 241 4.47 12.72 8.22
C GLY A 241 5.46 12.36 9.31
N LEU A 242 4.92 12.28 10.51
CA LEU A 242 5.63 11.83 11.70
C LEU A 242 5.26 10.37 11.98
N ARG A 243 6.22 9.66 12.54
CA ARG A 243 6.12 8.29 13.02
C ARG A 243 6.57 8.27 14.48
N TYR A 244 5.75 7.72 15.37
CA TYR A 244 6.06 7.62 16.79
C TYR A 244 5.86 6.17 17.23
N TRP A 245 6.88 5.60 17.86
CA TRP A 245 6.82 4.25 18.42
C TRP A 245 6.17 4.31 19.81
N ALA A 246 4.90 3.90 19.88
CA ALA A 246 4.13 3.83 21.13
C ALA A 246 4.49 2.57 21.93
N GLU A 247 4.88 1.51 21.25
CA GLU A 247 5.45 0.28 21.78
C GLU A 247 6.52 -0.21 20.82
N SER A 248 7.61 -0.78 21.34
CA SER A 248 8.70 -1.32 20.56
C SER A 248 9.08 -2.71 21.04
N THR A 249 9.60 -3.52 20.12
CA THR A 249 10.24 -4.80 20.50
C THR A 249 11.53 -4.53 21.27
N GLU A 250 12.03 -5.52 22.01
CA GLU A 250 13.35 -5.43 22.66
C GLU A 250 14.42 -5.05 21.63
N ASN A 251 15.16 -3.99 21.90
CA ASN A 251 16.13 -3.39 20.98
C ASN A 251 15.54 -2.87 19.63
N GLY A 252 14.24 -2.70 19.56
CA GLY A 252 13.57 -2.08 18.41
C GLY A 252 13.68 -0.56 18.41
N PRO A 253 13.16 0.12 17.37
CA PRO A 253 13.20 1.58 17.29
C PRO A 253 12.31 2.23 18.34
N GLU A 254 12.74 3.35 18.92
CA GLU A 254 11.99 4.10 19.91
C GLU A 254 11.84 5.58 19.54
N GLY A 255 10.83 6.24 20.11
CA GLY A 255 10.64 7.68 19.98
C GLY A 255 10.07 8.12 18.64
N LEU A 256 10.58 9.23 18.12
CA LEU A 256 10.07 9.88 16.90
C LEU A 256 10.94 9.53 15.71
N GLY A 257 10.27 9.09 14.66
CA GLY A 257 10.79 8.99 13.30
C GLY A 257 10.00 9.87 12.35
N PHE A 258 10.30 9.77 11.07
CA PHE A 258 9.52 10.46 10.03
C PHE A 258 9.28 9.56 8.82
N ARG A 259 8.27 9.94 8.04
CA ARG A 259 7.86 9.24 6.83
C ARG A 259 7.74 10.20 5.67
N LEU A 260 8.29 9.81 4.53
CA LEU A 260 8.04 10.45 3.24
C LEU A 260 7.42 9.43 2.29
N THR A 261 6.50 9.88 1.46
CA THR A 261 5.83 8.99 0.50
C THR A 261 5.76 9.64 -0.86
N MET A 262 6.02 8.87 -1.91
CA MET A 262 5.69 9.20 -3.28
C MET A 262 4.91 8.02 -3.87
N VAL A 263 3.77 8.28 -4.49
CA VAL A 263 2.95 7.23 -5.12
C VAL A 263 2.73 7.58 -6.57
N LEU A 264 3.16 6.71 -7.47
CA LEU A 264 2.83 6.80 -8.88
C LEU A 264 1.46 6.16 -9.10
N LEU A 265 0.56 6.85 -9.80
CA LEU A 265 -0.83 6.45 -10.02
C LEU A 265 -1.06 6.20 -11.50
N TYR A 266 -1.67 5.07 -11.82
CA TYR A 266 -2.01 4.69 -13.18
C TYR A 266 -3.53 4.42 -13.25
N PRO A 267 -4.36 5.50 -13.34
CA PRO A 267 -5.80 5.36 -13.52
C PRO A 267 -6.09 4.63 -14.84
N LYS A 268 -7.13 3.77 -14.82
CA LYS A 268 -7.60 3.03 -15.99
C LYS A 268 -8.67 3.81 -16.73
#